data_432d8b5dec33ca746c2f66c79e5701e6
#
_entry.id   432d8b5dec33ca746c2f66c79e5701e6
#
_cell.length_a   1.000
_cell.length_b   1.000
_cell.length_c   1.000
_cell.angle_alpha   90.00
_cell.angle_beta   90.00
_cell.angle_gamma   90.00
#
_symmetry.space_group_name_H-M   'P 1'
#
loop_
_entity.id
_entity.type
_entity.pdbx_description
1 polymer ?
#
loop_
_entity_poly.entity_id
_entity_poly.type
_entity_poly.pdbx_seq_one_letter_code
_entity_poly.pdbx_strand_id
1 'polypeptide(L)'
;MEILFVSHKYPPAIGGMEKQSFELINHIATYTTVHKIVYQGNESIIKFFSLLNKRILSLLMKHPNIKLIHFNDGLVAAFSLRHRGYEQLKKVVTVHGLDIVFPFAYFQNKIIPQFNKFDKIIAVSRATRQAAIDRGIDPARIEVIPNGVDHKLIIDTAIPIAALLSKYNITTQEDKLILALGRPVKRKGISWFISNVLPQLPSDYKLILIGPFAATATWKEKLLDAIPNPLQHLLFLFLGYPSDQKVIRRYLKNPEFKDRLQHIGKIPLADLQSLLRHAGLFIMPNIKVEGDMEGFGLVCLEASICGATVFASDIEGISDAIIHQKNGILVTAGQEQHWISEIRNALEHPSLLKSKSKEFQAYSLKHYSWDKMAKGYFNLFQHLMHPPGVK
;
A
#
# COMPACT_ATOMS: atom_id res chain seq x y z
N MET A 1 23.06 -10.23 17.56
CA MET A 1 21.68 -9.82 17.93
C MET A 1 20.70 -10.68 17.15
N GLU A 2 19.72 -11.32 17.78
CA GLU A 2 18.64 -12.02 17.08
C GLU A 2 17.35 -11.23 17.23
N ILE A 3 16.51 -11.23 16.19
CA ILE A 3 15.28 -10.42 16.15
C ILE A 3 14.09 -11.34 15.93
N LEU A 4 13.01 -11.13 16.70
CA LEU A 4 11.71 -11.76 16.47
C LEU A 4 10.77 -10.79 15.75
N PHE A 5 10.29 -11.18 14.57
CA PHE A 5 9.21 -10.48 13.86
C PHE A 5 7.86 -11.13 14.13
N VAL A 6 6.87 -10.29 14.40
CA VAL A 6 5.48 -10.71 14.62
C VAL A 6 4.57 -9.94 13.67
N SER A 7 3.78 -10.62 12.85
CA SER A 7 2.82 -10.00 11.94
C SER A 7 1.60 -10.87 11.68
N HIS A 8 0.42 -10.23 11.63
CA HIS A 8 -0.78 -10.91 11.12
C HIS A 8 -1.01 -10.64 9.61
N LYS A 9 -0.19 -9.78 9.02
CA LYS A 9 -0.19 -9.41 7.60
C LYS A 9 1.01 -10.04 6.90
N TYR A 10 0.81 -11.21 6.31
CA TYR A 10 1.89 -11.99 5.67
C TYR A 10 1.33 -12.86 4.54
N PRO A 11 2.13 -13.24 3.51
CA PRO A 11 1.70 -14.22 2.52
C PRO A 11 1.20 -15.55 3.13
N PRO A 12 0.22 -16.22 2.51
CA PRO A 12 -0.27 -16.06 1.12
C PRO A 12 -1.31 -14.95 0.91
N ALA A 13 -1.70 -14.19 1.95
CA ALA A 13 -2.55 -13.02 1.76
C ALA A 13 -1.85 -11.96 0.90
N ILE A 14 -2.64 -11.24 0.06
CA ILE A 14 -2.13 -10.29 -0.92
C ILE A 14 -2.50 -8.87 -0.52
N GLY A 15 -1.50 -8.02 -0.35
CA GLY A 15 -1.66 -6.60 -0.02
C GLY A 15 -0.31 -5.93 0.20
N GLY A 16 -0.32 -4.60 0.34
CA GLY A 16 0.89 -3.81 0.55
C GLY A 16 1.58 -4.13 1.87
N MET A 17 0.82 -4.34 2.96
CA MET A 17 1.37 -4.71 4.26
C MET A 17 1.96 -6.12 4.25
N GLU A 18 1.28 -7.07 3.61
CA GLU A 18 1.73 -8.44 3.46
C GLU A 18 3.05 -8.52 2.69
N LYS A 19 3.14 -7.75 1.60
CA LYS A 19 4.38 -7.64 0.80
C LYS A 19 5.50 -7.00 1.63
N GLN A 20 5.23 -5.89 2.28
CA GLN A 20 6.20 -5.20 3.13
C GLN A 20 6.72 -6.11 4.26
N SER A 21 5.84 -6.85 4.94
CA SER A 21 6.23 -7.80 6.00
C SER A 21 7.16 -8.89 5.46
N PHE A 22 6.84 -9.44 4.30
CA PHE A 22 7.64 -10.48 3.66
C PHE A 22 9.03 -9.97 3.28
N GLU A 23 9.08 -8.83 2.59
CA GLU A 23 10.33 -8.24 2.10
C GLU A 23 11.21 -7.76 3.26
N LEU A 24 10.63 -7.12 4.28
CA LEU A 24 11.35 -6.67 5.46
C LEU A 24 12.04 -7.86 6.16
N ILE A 25 11.30 -8.91 6.46
CA ILE A 25 11.82 -10.10 7.17
C ILE A 25 12.96 -10.74 6.37
N ASN A 26 12.78 -10.92 5.05
CA ASN A 26 13.77 -11.57 4.21
C ASN A 26 15.04 -10.73 4.04
N HIS A 27 14.91 -9.40 3.89
CA HIS A 27 16.08 -8.53 3.76
C HIS A 27 16.80 -8.32 5.10
N ILE A 28 16.09 -8.24 6.23
CA ILE A 28 16.74 -8.20 7.55
C ILE A 28 17.50 -9.49 7.83
N ALA A 29 17.02 -10.63 7.35
CA ALA A 29 17.71 -11.92 7.50
C ALA A 29 19.08 -11.96 6.82
N THR A 30 19.40 -11.03 5.90
CA THR A 30 20.75 -10.90 5.33
C THR A 30 21.75 -10.21 6.27
N TYR A 31 21.26 -9.50 7.28
CA TYR A 31 22.08 -8.75 8.26
C TYR A 31 22.22 -9.48 9.60
N THR A 32 21.21 -10.27 9.99
CA THR A 32 21.17 -10.92 11.31
C THR A 32 20.23 -12.11 11.33
N THR A 33 20.32 -12.95 12.39
CA THR A 33 19.38 -14.06 12.59
C THR A 33 18.00 -13.54 12.90
N VAL A 34 17.02 -14.01 12.16
CA VAL A 34 15.61 -13.61 12.25
C VAL A 34 14.74 -14.80 12.59
N HIS A 35 13.88 -14.63 13.59
CA HIS A 35 12.78 -15.52 13.93
C HIS A 35 11.46 -14.84 13.56
N LYS A 36 10.44 -15.61 13.22
CA LYS A 36 9.14 -15.04 12.86
C LYS A 36 7.96 -15.83 13.42
N ILE A 37 6.94 -15.10 13.85
CA ILE A 37 5.59 -15.60 14.15
C ILE A 37 4.63 -14.82 13.25
N VAL A 38 4.16 -15.48 12.19
CA VAL A 38 3.35 -14.84 11.15
C VAL A 38 2.06 -15.62 10.91
N TYR A 39 0.96 -14.90 10.67
CA TYR A 39 -0.31 -15.48 10.31
C TYR A 39 -0.36 -15.80 8.82
N GLN A 40 -0.62 -17.08 8.49
CA GLN A 40 -0.65 -17.57 7.11
C GLN A 40 -2.02 -18.14 6.69
N GLY A 41 -3.05 -17.94 7.52
CA GLY A 41 -4.41 -18.42 7.21
C GLY A 41 -4.66 -19.91 7.49
N ASN A 42 -3.70 -20.62 8.07
CA ASN A 42 -3.79 -22.05 8.41
C ASN A 42 -4.53 -22.33 9.73
N GLU A 43 -5.00 -21.31 10.40
CA GLU A 43 -5.81 -21.35 11.62
C GLU A 43 -6.77 -20.15 11.66
N SER A 44 -7.71 -20.11 12.64
CA SER A 44 -8.54 -18.90 12.80
C SER A 44 -7.72 -17.74 13.34
N ILE A 45 -8.03 -16.53 12.89
CA ILE A 45 -7.36 -15.30 13.35
C ILE A 45 -7.51 -15.10 14.88
N ILE A 46 -8.64 -15.50 15.45
CA ILE A 46 -8.89 -15.45 16.90
C ILE A 46 -7.92 -16.36 17.63
N LYS A 47 -7.71 -17.59 17.14
CA LYS A 47 -6.76 -18.53 17.72
C LYS A 47 -5.32 -18.02 17.61
N PHE A 48 -4.96 -17.41 16.49
CA PHE A 48 -3.64 -16.79 16.32
C PHE A 48 -3.36 -15.77 17.44
N PHE A 49 -4.26 -14.81 17.64
CA PHE A 49 -4.10 -13.76 18.65
C PHE A 49 -4.18 -14.31 20.08
N SER A 50 -5.07 -15.24 20.38
CA SER A 50 -5.21 -15.82 21.74
C SER A 50 -3.97 -16.60 22.19
N LEU A 51 -3.25 -17.21 21.26
CA LEU A 51 -2.04 -17.97 21.53
C LEU A 51 -0.75 -17.18 21.35
N LEU A 52 -0.81 -15.92 20.90
CA LEU A 52 0.35 -15.15 20.49
C LEU A 52 1.38 -14.99 21.60
N ASN A 53 0.95 -14.60 22.82
CA ASN A 53 1.87 -14.47 23.95
C ASN A 53 2.59 -15.80 24.27
N LYS A 54 1.85 -16.91 24.32
CA LYS A 54 2.42 -18.25 24.59
C LYS A 54 3.45 -18.63 23.51
N ARG A 55 3.15 -18.35 22.23
CA ARG A 55 4.08 -18.61 21.11
C ARG A 55 5.35 -17.80 21.21
N ILE A 56 5.24 -16.49 21.55
CA ILE A 56 6.39 -15.62 21.78
C ILE A 56 7.26 -16.20 22.89
N LEU A 57 6.69 -16.48 24.07
CA LEU A 57 7.45 -17.02 25.21
C LEU A 57 8.12 -18.37 24.89
N SER A 58 7.41 -19.28 24.23
CA SER A 58 7.97 -20.58 23.81
C SER A 58 9.16 -20.41 22.86
N LEU A 59 9.10 -19.42 21.97
CA LEU A 59 10.17 -19.16 21.03
C LEU A 59 11.37 -18.48 21.72
N LEU A 60 11.13 -17.58 22.66
CA LEU A 60 12.18 -16.93 23.44
C LEU A 60 12.93 -17.95 24.34
N MET A 61 12.24 -18.95 24.90
CA MET A 61 12.91 -20.04 25.64
C MET A 61 13.85 -20.87 24.75
N LYS A 62 13.49 -21.08 23.48
CA LYS A 62 14.31 -21.82 22.50
C LYS A 62 15.48 -21.00 21.96
N HIS A 63 15.32 -19.67 21.92
CA HIS A 63 16.25 -18.72 21.31
C HIS A 63 16.54 -17.57 22.28
N PRO A 64 17.33 -17.79 23.34
CA PRO A 64 17.60 -16.79 24.39
C PRO A 64 18.42 -15.58 23.91
N ASN A 65 18.99 -15.67 22.71
CA ASN A 65 19.73 -14.57 22.07
C ASN A 65 18.85 -13.53 21.38
N ILE A 66 17.52 -13.73 21.35
CA ILE A 66 16.57 -12.72 20.88
C ILE A 66 16.59 -11.56 21.88
N LYS A 67 16.90 -10.35 21.40
CA LYS A 67 16.97 -9.13 22.23
C LYS A 67 15.96 -8.07 21.80
N LEU A 68 15.33 -8.25 20.64
CA LEU A 68 14.36 -7.32 20.10
C LEU A 68 13.16 -8.07 19.50
N ILE A 69 11.96 -7.56 19.79
CA ILE A 69 10.72 -8.00 19.13
C ILE A 69 10.19 -6.84 18.29
N HIS A 70 9.95 -7.12 17.02
CA HIS A 70 9.35 -6.20 16.08
C HIS A 70 7.91 -6.62 15.73
N PHE A 71 6.93 -5.80 16.08
CA PHE A 71 5.53 -5.96 15.74
C PHE A 71 5.26 -5.21 14.44
N ASN A 72 5.00 -5.93 13.35
CA ASN A 72 4.98 -5.34 12.02
C ASN A 72 3.61 -4.78 11.59
N ASP A 73 2.73 -4.56 12.52
CA ASP A 73 1.47 -3.82 12.33
C ASP A 73 0.86 -3.38 13.67
N GLY A 74 -0.01 -2.36 13.61
CA GLY A 74 -0.65 -1.79 14.80
C GLY A 74 -1.59 -2.75 15.53
N LEU A 75 -2.16 -3.76 14.86
CA LEU A 75 -3.06 -4.71 15.52
C LEU A 75 -2.30 -5.71 16.39
N VAL A 76 -1.23 -6.33 15.88
CA VAL A 76 -0.38 -7.21 16.72
C VAL A 76 0.28 -6.43 17.84
N ALA A 77 0.67 -5.16 17.61
CA ALA A 77 1.18 -4.27 18.65
C ALA A 77 0.14 -4.03 19.74
N ALA A 78 -1.10 -3.72 19.38
CA ALA A 78 -2.18 -3.50 20.35
C ALA A 78 -2.43 -4.72 21.26
N PHE A 79 -2.45 -5.92 20.68
CA PHE A 79 -2.56 -7.15 21.47
C PHE A 79 -1.36 -7.35 22.39
N SER A 80 -0.15 -7.03 21.94
CA SER A 80 1.08 -7.19 22.71
C SER A 80 1.16 -6.30 23.96
N LEU A 81 0.41 -5.20 24.02
CA LEU A 81 0.32 -4.34 25.21
C LEU A 81 -0.15 -5.08 26.47
N ARG A 82 -0.88 -6.18 26.31
CA ARG A 82 -1.38 -7.03 27.40
C ARG A 82 -0.50 -8.25 27.68
N HIS A 83 0.52 -8.48 26.87
CA HIS A 83 1.42 -9.61 27.04
C HIS A 83 2.36 -9.41 28.23
N ARG A 84 2.88 -10.52 28.77
CA ARG A 84 3.79 -10.56 29.91
C ARG A 84 4.92 -11.55 29.64
N GLY A 85 6.05 -11.37 30.34
CA GLY A 85 7.18 -12.31 30.37
C GLY A 85 8.30 -12.01 29.38
N TYR A 86 8.28 -10.82 28.74
CA TYR A 86 9.37 -10.33 27.89
C TYR A 86 9.53 -8.81 27.95
N GLU A 87 9.25 -8.24 29.12
CA GLU A 87 9.34 -6.80 29.39
C GLU A 87 10.75 -6.25 29.19
N GLN A 88 11.77 -7.07 29.43
CA GLN A 88 13.19 -6.75 29.30
C GLN A 88 13.66 -6.60 27.86
N LEU A 89 12.90 -7.09 26.89
CA LEU A 89 13.30 -7.01 25.48
C LEU A 89 12.92 -5.65 24.88
N LYS A 90 13.74 -5.20 23.92
CA LYS A 90 13.39 -4.03 23.11
C LYS A 90 12.18 -4.34 22.23
N LYS A 91 11.23 -3.42 22.18
CA LYS A 91 9.97 -3.57 21.44
C LYS A 91 9.81 -2.45 20.44
N VAL A 92 9.67 -2.80 19.18
CA VAL A 92 9.47 -1.87 18.07
C VAL A 92 8.16 -2.21 17.36
N VAL A 93 7.45 -1.21 16.87
CA VAL A 93 6.24 -1.41 16.06
C VAL A 93 6.36 -0.64 14.74
N THR A 94 5.92 -1.26 13.64
CA THR A 94 5.66 -0.54 12.39
C THR A 94 4.18 -0.25 12.23
N VAL A 95 3.85 0.97 11.80
CA VAL A 95 2.48 1.42 11.51
C VAL A 95 2.35 1.83 10.04
N HIS A 96 1.21 1.44 9.44
CA HIS A 96 1.02 1.46 7.98
C HIS A 96 -0.06 2.44 7.49
N GLY A 97 -0.63 3.25 8.37
CA GLY A 97 -1.66 4.25 8.06
C GLY A 97 -3.04 3.82 8.56
N LEU A 98 -3.75 2.92 7.89
CA LEU A 98 -5.09 2.48 8.31
C LEU A 98 -5.12 1.95 9.76
N ASP A 99 -4.08 1.28 10.19
CA ASP A 99 -3.92 0.76 11.55
C ASP A 99 -3.78 1.86 12.62
N ILE A 100 -3.52 3.09 12.21
CA ILE A 100 -3.51 4.29 13.08
C ILE A 100 -4.82 5.06 12.97
N VAL A 101 -5.39 5.20 11.75
CA VAL A 101 -6.58 6.04 11.55
C VAL A 101 -7.91 5.27 11.65
N PHE A 102 -7.88 3.96 11.85
CA PHE A 102 -9.08 3.12 11.92
C PHE A 102 -10.13 3.71 12.86
N PRO A 103 -11.37 3.97 12.43
CA PRO A 103 -12.31 4.86 13.14
C PRO A 103 -13.07 4.13 14.25
N PHE A 104 -12.35 3.54 15.18
CA PHE A 104 -12.92 2.94 16.40
C PHE A 104 -12.46 3.74 17.61
N ALA A 105 -13.37 4.50 18.22
CA ALA A 105 -13.06 5.48 19.25
C ALA A 105 -12.24 4.92 20.43
N TYR A 106 -12.56 3.72 20.90
CA TYR A 106 -11.77 3.09 21.97
C TYR A 106 -10.32 2.81 21.53
N PHE A 107 -10.13 2.33 20.30
CA PHE A 107 -8.80 2.09 19.77
C PHE A 107 -8.00 3.38 19.63
N GLN A 108 -8.63 4.41 19.06
CA GLN A 108 -8.02 5.73 18.87
C GLN A 108 -7.60 6.37 20.20
N ASN A 109 -8.51 6.39 21.18
CA ASN A 109 -8.32 7.20 22.41
C ASN A 109 -7.67 6.41 23.55
N LYS A 110 -7.70 5.08 23.54
CA LYS A 110 -7.21 4.24 24.64
C LYS A 110 -6.08 3.30 24.30
N ILE A 111 -6.00 2.84 23.03
CA ILE A 111 -4.98 1.87 22.61
C ILE A 111 -3.80 2.58 21.96
N ILE A 112 -4.04 3.41 20.93
CA ILE A 112 -2.95 4.09 20.19
C ILE A 112 -2.03 4.89 21.12
N PRO A 113 -2.49 5.70 22.09
CA PRO A 113 -1.60 6.42 23.00
C PRO A 113 -0.68 5.50 23.82
N GLN A 114 -1.09 4.23 24.05
CA GLN A 114 -0.23 3.27 24.74
C GLN A 114 0.95 2.77 23.89
N PHE A 115 0.98 3.04 22.59
CA PHE A 115 2.15 2.75 21.76
C PHE A 115 3.40 3.52 22.21
N ASN A 116 3.25 4.57 23.02
CA ASN A 116 4.36 5.20 23.73
C ASN A 116 5.13 4.26 24.69
N LYS A 117 4.61 3.05 24.95
CA LYS A 117 5.31 2.00 25.71
C LYS A 117 6.31 1.20 24.86
N PHE A 118 6.28 1.34 23.54
CA PHE A 118 7.29 0.76 22.66
C PHE A 118 8.57 1.62 22.69
N ASP A 119 9.73 0.99 22.53
CA ASP A 119 11.01 1.70 22.49
C ASP A 119 11.09 2.60 21.24
N LYS A 120 10.59 2.14 20.10
CA LYS A 120 10.45 2.93 18.86
C LYS A 120 9.22 2.50 18.06
N ILE A 121 8.72 3.45 17.30
CA ILE A 121 7.62 3.29 16.34
C ILE A 121 8.16 3.69 14.97
N ILE A 122 7.94 2.86 13.97
CA ILE A 122 8.33 3.13 12.59
C ILE A 122 7.07 3.44 11.80
N ALA A 123 7.02 4.63 11.23
CA ALA A 123 5.97 5.02 10.30
C ALA A 123 6.45 4.84 8.86
N VAL A 124 5.63 4.24 8.00
CA VAL A 124 6.00 4.00 6.59
C VAL A 124 6.00 5.27 5.73
N SER A 125 5.49 6.39 6.27
CA SER A 125 5.45 7.70 5.59
C SER A 125 5.39 8.85 6.61
N ARG A 126 5.70 10.06 6.17
CA ARG A 126 5.54 11.29 6.96
C ARG A 126 4.07 11.51 7.35
N ALA A 127 3.15 11.20 6.43
CA ALA A 127 1.72 11.30 6.70
C ALA A 127 1.28 10.30 7.80
N THR A 128 1.76 9.06 7.77
CA THR A 128 1.51 8.07 8.83
C THR A 128 2.12 8.52 10.17
N ARG A 129 3.32 9.12 10.14
CA ARG A 129 3.94 9.73 11.33
C ARG A 129 3.05 10.83 11.91
N GLN A 130 2.59 11.77 11.07
CA GLN A 130 1.72 12.86 11.52
C GLN A 130 0.41 12.33 12.10
N ALA A 131 -0.23 11.37 11.43
CA ALA A 131 -1.44 10.73 11.93
C ALA A 131 -1.25 10.05 13.30
N ALA A 132 -0.07 9.49 13.56
CA ALA A 132 0.28 8.92 14.87
C ALA A 132 0.48 10.00 15.95
N ILE A 133 1.15 11.10 15.61
CA ILE A 133 1.35 12.25 16.51
C ILE A 133 -0.01 12.86 16.92
N ASP A 134 -0.91 13.07 15.95
CA ASP A 134 -2.25 13.61 16.17
C ASP A 134 -3.10 12.74 17.13
N ARG A 135 -2.66 11.50 17.38
CA ARG A 135 -3.30 10.53 18.29
C ARG A 135 -2.54 10.31 19.59
N GLY A 136 -1.64 11.24 19.93
CA GLY A 136 -0.95 11.26 21.21
C GLY A 136 0.30 10.38 21.29
N ILE A 137 0.90 10.02 20.16
CA ILE A 137 2.21 9.38 20.15
C ILE A 137 3.31 10.46 20.18
N ASP A 138 4.29 10.27 21.05
CA ASP A 138 5.44 11.15 21.19
C ASP A 138 6.26 11.19 19.88
N PRO A 139 6.42 12.37 19.26
CA PRO A 139 7.21 12.53 18.04
C PRO A 139 8.65 12.00 18.14
N ALA A 140 9.27 12.03 19.33
CA ALA A 140 10.63 11.53 19.57
C ALA A 140 10.74 10.00 19.45
N ARG A 141 9.62 9.30 19.58
CA ARG A 141 9.56 7.84 19.44
C ARG A 141 9.33 7.36 18.01
N ILE A 142 8.96 8.27 17.10
CA ILE A 142 8.58 7.88 15.73
C ILE A 142 9.72 8.16 14.75
N GLU A 143 10.17 7.12 14.09
CA GLU A 143 11.07 7.19 12.93
C GLU A 143 10.29 6.96 11.64
N VAL A 144 10.62 7.69 10.57
CA VAL A 144 10.03 7.46 9.24
C VAL A 144 10.99 6.64 8.40
N ILE A 145 10.58 5.44 8.04
CA ILE A 145 11.33 4.58 7.11
C ILE A 145 10.41 4.20 5.96
N PRO A 146 10.57 4.83 4.79
CA PRO A 146 9.74 4.56 3.63
C PRO A 146 9.87 3.11 3.14
N ASN A 147 8.78 2.59 2.59
CA ASN A 147 8.80 1.28 1.95
C ASN A 147 9.70 1.26 0.72
N GLY A 148 10.17 0.07 0.38
CA GLY A 148 10.92 -0.19 -0.85
C GLY A 148 10.04 -0.65 -2.00
N VAL A 149 10.69 -0.97 -3.11
CA VAL A 149 10.10 -1.62 -4.27
C VAL A 149 11.06 -2.69 -4.80
N ASP A 150 10.52 -3.71 -5.44
CA ASP A 150 11.32 -4.79 -6.00
C ASP A 150 11.88 -4.40 -7.37
N HIS A 151 13.20 -4.33 -7.47
CA HIS A 151 13.89 -4.04 -8.74
C HIS A 151 13.77 -5.19 -9.77
N LYS A 152 13.40 -6.41 -9.34
CA LYS A 152 13.07 -7.52 -10.23
C LYS A 152 11.77 -7.33 -11.02
N LEU A 153 11.01 -6.27 -10.71
CA LEU A 153 9.87 -5.85 -11.53
C LEU A 153 10.29 -5.35 -12.93
N ILE A 154 11.57 -5.08 -13.15
CA ILE A 154 12.10 -4.77 -14.47
C ILE A 154 12.43 -6.10 -15.16
N ILE A 155 11.57 -6.53 -16.09
CA ILE A 155 11.81 -7.73 -16.89
C ILE A 155 12.40 -7.33 -18.23
N ASP A 156 13.52 -7.99 -18.62
CA ASP A 156 14.13 -7.80 -19.94
C ASP A 156 13.31 -8.42 -21.08
N THR A 157 12.50 -9.42 -20.78
CA THR A 157 11.60 -10.09 -21.77
C THR A 157 10.21 -9.52 -21.66
N ALA A 158 9.96 -8.39 -22.33
CA ALA A 158 8.62 -7.82 -22.43
C ALA A 158 7.75 -8.67 -23.37
N ILE A 159 6.56 -9.05 -22.91
CA ILE A 159 5.53 -9.62 -23.78
C ILE A 159 5.14 -8.53 -24.77
N PRO A 160 5.07 -8.83 -26.10
CA PRO A 160 4.67 -7.84 -27.08
C PRO A 160 3.31 -7.24 -26.74
N ILE A 161 3.22 -5.92 -26.74
CA ILE A 161 2.00 -5.22 -26.30
C ILE A 161 0.79 -5.61 -27.17
N ALA A 162 0.98 -5.80 -28.48
CA ALA A 162 -0.08 -6.23 -29.39
C ALA A 162 -0.72 -7.57 -28.97
N ALA A 163 0.09 -8.50 -28.45
CA ALA A 163 -0.41 -9.78 -27.93
C ALA A 163 -1.26 -9.57 -26.65
N LEU A 164 -0.90 -8.62 -25.79
CA LEU A 164 -1.67 -8.30 -24.60
C LEU A 164 -2.96 -7.57 -24.92
N LEU A 165 -2.93 -6.62 -25.86
CA LEU A 165 -4.14 -5.93 -26.31
C LEU A 165 -5.16 -6.94 -26.86
N SER A 166 -4.69 -7.88 -27.69
CA SER A 166 -5.53 -8.98 -28.20
C SER A 166 -6.03 -9.89 -27.08
N LYS A 167 -5.14 -10.35 -26.20
CA LYS A 167 -5.46 -11.26 -25.08
C LYS A 167 -6.55 -10.71 -24.17
N TYR A 168 -6.52 -9.42 -23.90
CA TYR A 168 -7.48 -8.76 -23.01
C TYR A 168 -8.61 -8.04 -23.75
N ASN A 169 -8.74 -8.22 -25.09
CA ASN A 169 -9.73 -7.55 -25.93
C ASN A 169 -9.72 -6.02 -25.74
N ILE A 170 -8.53 -5.43 -25.69
CA ILE A 170 -8.35 -3.98 -25.58
C ILE A 170 -8.29 -3.40 -27.00
N THR A 171 -9.29 -2.59 -27.35
CA THR A 171 -9.51 -2.07 -28.70
C THR A 171 -8.96 -0.67 -28.91
N THR A 172 -7.88 -0.30 -28.25
CA THR A 172 -7.22 1.00 -28.42
C THR A 172 -5.70 0.84 -28.53
N GLN A 173 -5.02 1.90 -28.98
CA GLN A 173 -3.56 1.92 -29.06
C GLN A 173 -2.93 2.00 -27.69
N GLU A 174 -1.70 1.53 -27.55
CA GLU A 174 -0.98 1.45 -26.27
C GLU A 174 -0.76 2.81 -25.60
N ASP A 175 -0.45 3.84 -26.39
CA ASP A 175 -0.25 5.22 -25.92
C ASP A 175 -1.54 5.91 -25.48
N LYS A 176 -2.69 5.35 -25.82
CA LYS A 176 -4.03 5.80 -25.41
C LYS A 176 -4.56 5.07 -24.18
N LEU A 177 -3.76 4.18 -23.59
CA LEU A 177 -4.13 3.47 -22.37
C LEU A 177 -3.87 4.32 -21.13
N ILE A 178 -4.89 4.42 -20.27
CA ILE A 178 -4.77 4.89 -18.90
C ILE A 178 -4.97 3.67 -17.99
N LEU A 179 -4.01 3.37 -17.13
CA LEU A 179 -4.10 2.21 -16.24
C LEU A 179 -4.37 2.64 -14.80
N ALA A 180 -5.22 1.87 -14.11
CA ALA A 180 -5.39 1.95 -12.66
C ALA A 180 -5.32 0.55 -12.06
N LEU A 181 -4.57 0.39 -10.95
CA LEU A 181 -4.30 -0.90 -10.32
C LEU A 181 -4.75 -0.95 -8.87
N GLY A 182 -5.44 -2.02 -8.49
CA GLY A 182 -5.73 -2.35 -7.10
C GLY A 182 -7.16 -2.75 -6.82
N ARG A 183 -7.46 -2.88 -5.53
CA ARG A 183 -8.83 -3.15 -5.06
C ARG A 183 -9.70 -1.90 -5.24
N PRO A 184 -10.97 -2.03 -5.67
CA PRO A 184 -11.88 -0.90 -5.83
C PRO A 184 -12.43 -0.43 -4.47
N VAL A 185 -11.57 0.19 -3.66
CA VAL A 185 -11.94 0.83 -2.39
C VAL A 185 -12.10 2.33 -2.60
N LYS A 186 -13.01 2.95 -1.85
CA LYS A 186 -13.45 4.35 -2.06
C LYS A 186 -12.29 5.35 -2.04
N ARG A 187 -11.31 5.18 -1.13
CA ARG A 187 -10.16 6.09 -1.05
C ARG A 187 -9.31 6.11 -2.32
N LYS A 188 -9.34 5.05 -3.16
CA LYS A 188 -8.60 5.03 -4.44
C LYS A 188 -9.19 5.95 -5.50
N GLY A 189 -10.40 6.50 -5.27
CA GLY A 189 -10.99 7.53 -6.11
C GLY A 189 -11.30 7.13 -7.54
N ILE A 190 -11.33 5.81 -7.84
CA ILE A 190 -11.53 5.33 -9.23
C ILE A 190 -12.89 5.76 -9.76
N SER A 191 -13.97 5.59 -8.98
CA SER A 191 -15.30 6.05 -9.40
C SER A 191 -15.36 7.57 -9.56
N TRP A 192 -14.66 8.32 -8.69
CA TRP A 192 -14.53 9.77 -8.82
C TRP A 192 -13.83 10.17 -10.13
N PHE A 193 -12.74 9.50 -10.48
CA PHE A 193 -12.03 9.76 -11.73
C PHE A 193 -12.89 9.44 -12.96
N ILE A 194 -13.62 8.32 -12.93
CA ILE A 194 -14.53 7.93 -14.02
C ILE A 194 -15.61 8.97 -14.25
N SER A 195 -16.18 9.53 -13.18
CA SER A 195 -17.29 10.49 -13.29
C SER A 195 -16.86 11.92 -13.63
N ASN A 196 -15.71 12.36 -13.09
CA ASN A 196 -15.35 13.79 -13.15
C ASN A 196 -14.22 14.08 -14.14
N VAL A 197 -13.29 13.17 -14.34
CA VAL A 197 -12.09 13.41 -15.16
C VAL A 197 -12.18 12.72 -16.52
N LEU A 198 -12.48 11.42 -16.54
CA LEU A 198 -12.48 10.62 -17.78
C LEU A 198 -13.36 11.20 -18.90
N PRO A 199 -14.58 11.74 -18.64
CA PRO A 199 -15.41 12.33 -19.69
C PRO A 199 -14.78 13.56 -20.37
N GLN A 200 -13.92 14.27 -19.64
CA GLN A 200 -13.25 15.49 -20.11
C GLN A 200 -11.95 15.22 -20.89
N LEU A 201 -11.45 14.00 -20.86
CA LEU A 201 -10.27 13.60 -21.65
C LEU A 201 -10.67 13.25 -23.10
N PRO A 202 -9.75 13.27 -24.06
CA PRO A 202 -10.04 12.89 -25.45
C PRO A 202 -10.71 11.50 -25.52
N SER A 203 -11.67 11.34 -26.44
CA SER A 203 -12.54 10.15 -26.50
C SER A 203 -11.84 8.86 -26.89
N ASP A 204 -10.66 8.94 -27.50
CA ASP A 204 -9.80 7.82 -27.90
C ASP A 204 -9.01 7.20 -26.75
N TYR A 205 -8.97 7.86 -25.58
CA TYR A 205 -8.33 7.33 -24.37
C TYR A 205 -9.24 6.36 -23.61
N LYS A 206 -8.67 5.24 -23.21
CA LYS A 206 -9.37 4.15 -22.50
C LYS A 206 -8.77 3.89 -21.13
N LEU A 207 -9.61 3.91 -20.10
CA LEU A 207 -9.24 3.53 -18.74
C LEU A 207 -9.38 2.02 -18.56
N ILE A 208 -8.27 1.36 -18.25
CA ILE A 208 -8.21 -0.07 -17.93
C ILE A 208 -8.02 -0.23 -16.40
N LEU A 209 -8.99 -0.88 -15.79
CA LEU A 209 -8.94 -1.23 -14.37
C LEU A 209 -8.37 -2.65 -14.21
N ILE A 210 -7.34 -2.77 -13.38
CA ILE A 210 -6.65 -4.03 -13.11
C ILE A 210 -6.76 -4.36 -11.62
N GLY A 211 -7.16 -5.58 -11.29
CA GLY A 211 -7.23 -6.03 -9.90
C GLY A 211 -8.45 -6.89 -9.60
N PRO A 212 -8.64 -7.27 -8.34
CA PRO A 212 -9.78 -8.09 -7.93
C PRO A 212 -11.08 -7.29 -8.04
N PHE A 213 -12.06 -7.87 -8.71
CA PHE A 213 -13.36 -7.27 -8.92
C PHE A 213 -14.44 -8.34 -9.07
N ALA A 214 -15.61 -8.13 -8.46
CA ALA A 214 -16.76 -8.98 -8.65
C ALA A 214 -17.73 -8.36 -9.67
N ALA A 215 -17.86 -8.99 -10.83
CA ALA A 215 -18.76 -8.52 -11.90
C ALA A 215 -20.24 -8.49 -11.49
N THR A 216 -20.63 -9.35 -10.55
CA THR A 216 -21.97 -9.41 -9.95
C THR A 216 -21.91 -9.15 -8.45
N ALA A 217 -23.00 -8.64 -7.87
CA ALA A 217 -23.09 -8.46 -6.43
C ALA A 217 -23.07 -9.81 -5.71
N THR A 218 -22.14 -9.98 -4.79
CA THR A 218 -22.08 -11.17 -3.93
C THR A 218 -23.17 -11.13 -2.86
N TRP A 219 -23.52 -12.29 -2.29
CA TRP A 219 -24.47 -12.34 -1.18
C TRP A 219 -23.99 -11.55 0.04
N LYS A 220 -22.66 -11.53 0.27
CA LYS A 220 -22.03 -10.72 1.33
C LYS A 220 -22.25 -9.22 1.10
N GLU A 221 -22.12 -8.76 -0.14
CA GLU A 221 -22.39 -7.37 -0.52
C GLU A 221 -23.83 -6.97 -0.23
N LYS A 222 -24.80 -7.82 -0.62
CA LYS A 222 -26.22 -7.59 -0.35
C LYS A 222 -26.53 -7.51 1.14
N LEU A 223 -25.91 -8.37 1.95
CA LEU A 223 -26.05 -8.35 3.40
C LEU A 223 -25.46 -7.08 4.01
N LEU A 224 -24.25 -6.68 3.58
CA LEU A 224 -23.60 -5.47 4.04
C LEU A 224 -24.34 -4.19 3.62
N ASP A 225 -24.97 -4.18 2.45
CA ASP A 225 -25.77 -3.06 1.96
C ASP A 225 -27.05 -2.81 2.81
N ALA A 226 -27.50 -3.79 3.57
CA ALA A 226 -28.63 -3.67 4.49
C ALA A 226 -28.25 -3.03 5.85
N ILE A 227 -26.96 -2.84 6.12
CA ILE A 227 -26.47 -2.28 7.37
C ILE A 227 -26.48 -0.74 7.30
N PRO A 228 -26.87 -0.02 8.38
CA PRO A 228 -26.81 1.44 8.44
C PRO A 228 -25.43 2.01 8.13
N ASN A 229 -25.35 3.13 7.41
CA ASN A 229 -24.12 3.70 6.86
C ASN A 229 -22.94 3.81 7.82
N PRO A 230 -23.03 4.31 9.07
CA PRO A 230 -21.85 4.41 9.95
C PRO A 230 -21.22 3.06 10.28
N LEU A 231 -22.08 2.06 10.58
CA LEU A 231 -21.60 0.70 10.91
C LEU A 231 -21.11 -0.03 9.66
N GLN A 232 -21.76 0.18 8.52
CA GLN A 232 -21.34 -0.36 7.23
C GLN A 232 -19.92 0.09 6.87
N HIS A 233 -19.63 1.39 7.00
CA HIS A 233 -18.32 1.95 6.72
C HIS A 233 -17.21 1.33 7.61
N LEU A 234 -17.46 1.21 8.91
CA LEU A 234 -16.56 0.56 9.86
C LEU A 234 -16.28 -0.90 9.47
N LEU A 235 -17.31 -1.65 9.12
CA LEU A 235 -17.17 -3.04 8.66
C LEU A 235 -16.42 -3.16 7.35
N PHE A 236 -16.64 -2.25 6.40
CA PHE A 236 -15.90 -2.22 5.14
C PHE A 236 -14.41 -2.02 5.37
N LEU A 237 -14.02 -1.10 6.26
CA LEU A 237 -12.62 -0.86 6.62
C LEU A 237 -12.02 -2.07 7.34
N PHE A 238 -12.71 -2.62 8.32
CA PHE A 238 -12.25 -3.79 9.08
C PHE A 238 -12.05 -5.03 8.22
N LEU A 239 -13.01 -5.32 7.34
CA LEU A 239 -12.97 -6.46 6.44
C LEU A 239 -12.10 -6.21 5.18
N GLY A 240 -11.65 -4.98 4.97
CA GLY A 240 -10.98 -4.58 3.73
C GLY A 240 -11.89 -4.73 2.50
N TYR A 241 -13.18 -4.46 2.67
CA TYR A 241 -14.18 -4.66 1.62
C TYR A 241 -14.00 -3.65 0.46
N PRO A 242 -14.21 -4.05 -0.80
CA PRO A 242 -14.08 -3.16 -1.96
C PRO A 242 -15.27 -2.19 -2.08
N SER A 243 -15.30 -1.17 -1.24
CA SER A 243 -16.42 -0.25 -1.03
C SER A 243 -16.86 0.57 -2.26
N ASP A 244 -15.98 0.70 -3.28
CA ASP A 244 -16.26 1.42 -4.53
C ASP A 244 -16.78 0.51 -5.67
N GLN A 245 -16.73 -0.81 -5.46
CA GLN A 245 -17.04 -1.82 -6.48
C GLN A 245 -18.44 -1.68 -7.06
N LYS A 246 -19.44 -1.37 -6.23
CA LYS A 246 -20.83 -1.19 -6.65
C LYS A 246 -20.99 -0.03 -7.65
N VAL A 247 -20.31 1.08 -7.37
CA VAL A 247 -20.35 2.29 -8.20
C VAL A 247 -19.62 2.04 -9.54
N ILE A 248 -18.41 1.48 -9.48
CA ILE A 248 -17.64 1.13 -10.69
C ILE A 248 -18.42 0.14 -11.57
N ARG A 249 -19.12 -0.83 -10.98
CA ARG A 249 -19.98 -1.77 -11.72
C ARG A 249 -21.10 -1.08 -12.51
N ARG A 250 -21.67 0.02 -11.98
CA ARG A 250 -22.66 0.82 -12.71
C ARG A 250 -22.05 1.50 -13.93
N TYR A 251 -20.85 2.08 -13.78
CA TYR A 251 -20.14 2.70 -14.90
C TYR A 251 -19.75 1.68 -15.97
N LEU A 252 -19.27 0.49 -15.60
CA LEU A 252 -18.95 -0.58 -16.54
C LEU A 252 -20.17 -1.09 -17.36
N LYS A 253 -21.40 -0.87 -16.85
CA LYS A 253 -22.65 -1.21 -17.52
C LYS A 253 -23.26 -0.04 -18.29
N ASN A 254 -22.77 1.18 -18.07
CA ASN A 254 -23.28 2.37 -18.75
C ASN A 254 -22.76 2.41 -20.19
N PRO A 255 -23.67 2.48 -21.21
CA PRO A 255 -23.27 2.56 -22.63
C PRO A 255 -22.31 3.71 -22.94
N GLU A 256 -22.41 4.83 -22.23
CA GLU A 256 -21.56 6.02 -22.39
C GLU A 256 -20.07 5.71 -22.18
N PHE A 257 -19.76 4.75 -21.28
CA PHE A 257 -18.38 4.36 -20.95
C PHE A 257 -17.93 3.06 -21.66
N LYS A 258 -18.76 2.45 -22.49
CA LYS A 258 -18.51 1.13 -23.09
C LYS A 258 -17.15 1.03 -23.79
N ASP A 259 -16.78 2.05 -24.54
CA ASP A 259 -15.52 2.06 -25.31
C ASP A 259 -14.36 2.73 -24.54
N ARG A 260 -14.66 3.38 -23.42
CA ARG A 260 -13.70 4.17 -22.62
C ARG A 260 -13.29 3.55 -21.29
N LEU A 261 -14.02 2.54 -20.83
CA LEU A 261 -13.79 1.90 -19.53
C LEU A 261 -13.85 0.39 -19.66
N GLN A 262 -12.81 -0.29 -19.18
CA GLN A 262 -12.76 -1.74 -19.17
C GLN A 262 -12.12 -2.25 -17.88
N HIS A 263 -12.62 -3.35 -17.33
CA HIS A 263 -12.00 -4.08 -16.24
C HIS A 263 -11.50 -5.45 -16.75
N ILE A 264 -10.22 -5.75 -16.56
CA ILE A 264 -9.59 -6.97 -17.07
C ILE A 264 -9.25 -8.01 -16.00
N GLY A 265 -9.67 -7.77 -14.75
CA GLY A 265 -9.46 -8.71 -13.67
C GLY A 265 -8.04 -8.68 -13.08
N LYS A 266 -7.71 -9.74 -12.35
CA LYS A 266 -6.33 -10.01 -11.95
C LYS A 266 -5.59 -10.62 -13.12
N ILE A 267 -4.42 -10.10 -13.39
CA ILE A 267 -3.57 -10.56 -14.50
C ILE A 267 -2.23 -11.07 -13.97
N PRO A 268 -1.51 -11.91 -14.72
CA PRO A 268 -0.15 -12.31 -14.39
C PRO A 268 0.79 -11.12 -14.26
N LEU A 269 1.81 -11.25 -13.41
CA LEU A 269 2.75 -10.16 -13.15
C LEU A 269 3.49 -9.70 -14.42
N ALA A 270 3.90 -10.63 -15.28
CA ALA A 270 4.57 -10.31 -16.53
C ALA A 270 3.68 -9.49 -17.48
N ASP A 271 2.39 -9.80 -17.55
CA ASP A 271 1.42 -9.03 -18.34
C ASP A 271 1.26 -7.61 -17.79
N LEU A 272 1.15 -7.49 -16.44
CA LEU A 272 1.04 -6.20 -15.78
C LEU A 272 2.26 -5.33 -16.05
N GLN A 273 3.46 -5.88 -15.93
CA GLN A 273 4.72 -5.17 -16.18
C GLN A 273 4.80 -4.66 -17.61
N SER A 274 4.43 -5.49 -18.58
CA SER A 274 4.41 -5.09 -19.97
C SER A 274 3.34 -4.02 -20.26
N LEU A 275 2.13 -4.13 -19.68
CA LEU A 275 1.11 -3.09 -19.81
C LEU A 275 1.58 -1.76 -19.20
N LEU A 276 2.18 -1.78 -18.00
CA LEU A 276 2.70 -0.57 -17.34
C LEU A 276 3.81 0.11 -18.15
N ARG A 277 4.66 -0.68 -18.82
CA ARG A 277 5.76 -0.15 -19.65
C ARG A 277 5.26 0.59 -20.89
N HIS A 278 4.14 0.15 -21.47
CA HIS A 278 3.65 0.64 -22.77
C HIS A 278 2.46 1.59 -22.63
N ALA A 279 1.77 1.60 -21.49
CA ALA A 279 0.64 2.50 -21.30
C ALA A 279 1.05 3.97 -21.35
N GLY A 280 0.18 4.79 -21.92
CA GLY A 280 0.36 6.24 -21.93
C GLY A 280 0.47 6.80 -20.51
N LEU A 281 -0.43 6.40 -19.61
CA LEU A 281 -0.48 6.90 -18.23
C LEU A 281 -0.84 5.79 -17.24
N PHE A 282 -0.32 5.93 -16.01
CA PHE A 282 -0.82 5.23 -14.84
C PHE A 282 -1.43 6.24 -13.85
N ILE A 283 -2.63 5.99 -13.36
CA ILE A 283 -3.30 6.89 -12.43
C ILE A 283 -3.54 6.27 -11.06
N MET A 284 -3.39 7.07 -10.01
CA MET A 284 -3.79 6.77 -8.65
C MET A 284 -4.54 7.98 -8.04
N PRO A 285 -5.81 8.18 -8.41
CA PRO A 285 -6.57 9.40 -8.13
C PRO A 285 -7.22 9.36 -6.74
N ASN A 286 -6.44 9.08 -5.71
CA ASN A 286 -6.94 8.93 -4.35
C ASN A 286 -7.68 10.17 -3.88
N ILE A 287 -8.76 9.95 -3.15
CA ILE A 287 -9.58 10.97 -2.49
C ILE A 287 -9.55 10.75 -0.98
N LYS A 288 -9.75 11.83 -0.23
CA LYS A 288 -9.84 11.75 1.22
C LYS A 288 -11.11 11.01 1.63
N VAL A 289 -10.97 10.02 2.49
CA VAL A 289 -12.07 9.26 3.10
C VAL A 289 -11.84 9.22 4.60
N GLU A 290 -12.85 9.63 5.36
CA GLU A 290 -12.73 9.65 6.83
C GLU A 290 -12.48 8.23 7.37
N GLY A 291 -11.50 8.11 8.26
CA GLY A 291 -11.12 6.85 8.89
C GLY A 291 -10.40 5.85 7.98
N ASP A 292 -10.09 6.22 6.73
CA ASP A 292 -9.25 5.43 5.82
C ASP A 292 -8.06 6.26 5.35
N MET A 293 -6.95 5.60 5.03
CA MET A 293 -5.70 6.26 4.66
C MET A 293 -4.88 5.38 3.72
N GLU A 294 -4.27 5.98 2.71
CA GLU A 294 -3.21 5.35 1.94
C GLU A 294 -1.87 5.56 2.67
N GLY A 295 -1.34 4.49 3.27
CA GLY A 295 -0.16 4.60 4.10
C GLY A 295 1.12 4.98 3.35
N PHE A 296 1.28 4.52 2.09
CA PHE A 296 2.49 4.81 1.32
C PHE A 296 2.28 4.88 -0.20
N GLY A 297 1.43 4.03 -0.80
CA GLY A 297 1.22 4.01 -2.25
C GLY A 297 2.24 3.15 -3.02
N LEU A 298 2.54 1.95 -2.52
CA LEU A 298 3.47 1.00 -3.18
C LEU A 298 3.19 0.81 -4.67
N VAL A 299 1.93 0.77 -5.06
CA VAL A 299 1.50 0.60 -6.46
C VAL A 299 2.03 1.71 -7.38
N CYS A 300 2.17 2.95 -6.87
CA CYS A 300 2.76 4.05 -7.63
C CYS A 300 4.24 3.82 -7.91
N LEU A 301 5.00 3.33 -6.92
CA LEU A 301 6.41 2.96 -7.12
C LEU A 301 6.55 1.78 -8.08
N GLU A 302 5.70 0.76 -7.95
CA GLU A 302 5.69 -0.39 -8.85
C GLU A 302 5.41 0.05 -10.30
N ALA A 303 4.47 0.95 -10.51
CA ALA A 303 4.19 1.51 -11.82
C ALA A 303 5.36 2.34 -12.38
N SER A 304 5.92 3.22 -11.55
CA SER A 304 7.07 4.07 -11.94
C SER A 304 8.30 3.22 -12.32
N ILE A 305 8.61 2.17 -11.55
CA ILE A 305 9.78 1.31 -11.81
C ILE A 305 9.58 0.45 -13.06
N CYS A 306 8.34 0.13 -13.42
CA CYS A 306 7.99 -0.53 -14.69
C CYS A 306 8.04 0.43 -15.89
N GLY A 307 8.28 1.72 -15.68
CA GLY A 307 8.40 2.72 -16.74
C GLY A 307 7.09 3.43 -17.09
N ALA A 308 6.03 3.27 -16.30
CA ALA A 308 4.80 4.04 -16.48
C ALA A 308 4.99 5.49 -16.01
N THR A 309 4.38 6.45 -16.72
CA THR A 309 4.24 7.81 -16.19
C THR A 309 3.11 7.85 -15.19
N VAL A 310 3.46 8.03 -13.92
CA VAL A 310 2.54 8.00 -12.79
C VAL A 310 1.95 9.39 -12.56
N PHE A 311 0.61 9.48 -12.59
CA PHE A 311 -0.18 10.59 -12.06
C PHE A 311 -0.86 10.14 -10.77
N ALA A 312 -0.56 10.78 -9.68
CA ALA A 312 -1.08 10.39 -8.37
C ALA A 312 -1.59 11.60 -7.59
N SER A 313 -2.60 11.39 -6.76
CA SER A 313 -3.07 12.44 -5.85
C SER A 313 -1.99 12.84 -4.86
N ASP A 314 -1.78 14.14 -4.68
CA ASP A 314 -0.97 14.69 -3.60
C ASP A 314 -1.75 14.61 -2.29
N ILE A 315 -1.70 13.44 -1.67
CA ILE A 315 -2.42 13.14 -0.43
C ILE A 315 -1.73 12.03 0.36
N GLU A 316 -1.72 12.16 1.66
CA GLU A 316 -1.31 11.11 2.60
C GLU A 316 0.09 10.54 2.27
N GLY A 317 0.26 9.22 2.38
CA GLY A 317 1.55 8.56 2.12
C GLY A 317 1.97 8.50 0.65
N ILE A 318 1.09 8.85 -0.29
CA ILE A 318 1.43 8.90 -1.72
C ILE A 318 2.55 9.89 -1.98
N SER A 319 2.54 11.05 -1.29
CA SER A 319 3.57 12.10 -1.41
C SER A 319 4.93 11.70 -0.82
N ASP A 320 5.03 10.51 -0.18
CA ASP A 320 6.31 9.90 0.23
C ASP A 320 6.80 8.85 -0.77
N ALA A 321 5.90 8.21 -1.53
CA ALA A 321 6.24 7.28 -2.61
C ALA A 321 6.56 8.01 -3.91
N ILE A 322 5.80 9.08 -4.22
CA ILE A 322 5.97 9.89 -5.41
C ILE A 322 6.44 11.28 -5.01
N ILE A 323 7.59 11.66 -5.53
CA ILE A 323 8.13 13.02 -5.42
C ILE A 323 7.85 13.73 -6.74
N HIS A 324 7.06 14.80 -6.67
CA HIS A 324 6.60 15.54 -7.85
C HIS A 324 7.75 15.88 -8.80
N GLN A 325 7.58 15.57 -10.08
CA GLN A 325 8.56 15.78 -11.17
C GLN A 325 9.91 15.03 -10.99
N LYS A 326 10.00 14.08 -10.04
CA LYS A 326 11.19 13.23 -9.88
C LYS A 326 10.91 11.78 -10.27
N ASN A 327 9.77 11.23 -9.82
CA ASN A 327 9.37 9.85 -10.16
C ASN A 327 7.88 9.71 -10.45
N GLY A 328 7.19 10.82 -10.68
CA GLY A 328 5.79 10.91 -11.05
C GLY A 328 5.28 12.35 -10.95
N ILE A 329 4.02 12.53 -11.24
CA ILE A 329 3.33 13.82 -11.22
C ILE A 329 2.29 13.76 -10.10
N LEU A 330 2.45 14.62 -9.09
CA LEU A 330 1.45 14.79 -8.04
C LEU A 330 0.42 15.83 -8.47
N VAL A 331 -0.85 15.47 -8.33
CA VAL A 331 -2.00 16.30 -8.69
C VAL A 331 -2.88 16.48 -7.44
N THR A 332 -3.44 17.66 -7.24
CA THR A 332 -4.26 17.95 -6.06
C THR A 332 -5.44 16.99 -5.96
N ALA A 333 -5.54 16.32 -4.80
CA ALA A 333 -6.58 15.33 -4.55
C ALA A 333 -7.99 15.92 -4.65
N GLY A 334 -8.90 15.26 -5.39
CA GLY A 334 -10.29 15.67 -5.53
C GLY A 334 -10.52 16.94 -6.35
N GLN A 335 -9.51 17.54 -6.96
CA GLN A 335 -9.65 18.71 -7.83
C GLN A 335 -9.67 18.32 -9.31
N GLU A 336 -10.87 18.15 -9.87
CA GLU A 336 -11.07 17.65 -11.24
C GLU A 336 -10.34 18.46 -12.29
N GLN A 337 -10.41 19.80 -12.23
CA GLN A 337 -9.81 20.68 -13.24
C GLN A 337 -8.28 20.58 -13.24
N HIS A 338 -7.66 20.38 -12.07
CA HIS A 338 -6.22 20.16 -11.99
C HIS A 338 -5.83 18.81 -12.61
N TRP A 339 -6.61 17.76 -12.37
CA TRP A 339 -6.39 16.45 -13.02
C TRP A 339 -6.54 16.53 -14.54
N ILE A 340 -7.60 17.20 -15.02
CA ILE A 340 -7.86 17.37 -16.46
C ILE A 340 -6.72 18.16 -17.11
N SER A 341 -6.30 19.29 -16.53
CA SER A 341 -5.26 20.13 -17.11
C SER A 341 -3.90 19.43 -17.16
N GLU A 342 -3.48 18.76 -16.06
CA GLU A 342 -2.21 18.04 -16.01
C GLU A 342 -2.17 16.86 -17.00
N ILE A 343 -3.26 16.08 -17.09
CA ILE A 343 -3.33 14.98 -18.05
C ILE A 343 -3.34 15.51 -19.48
N ARG A 344 -4.17 16.51 -19.82
CA ARG A 344 -4.22 17.07 -21.17
C ARG A 344 -2.85 17.61 -21.60
N ASN A 345 -2.20 18.39 -20.76
CA ASN A 345 -0.86 18.89 -21.03
C ASN A 345 0.15 17.76 -21.30
N ALA A 346 0.08 16.68 -20.56
CA ALA A 346 0.93 15.51 -20.79
C ALA A 346 0.64 14.82 -22.14
N LEU A 347 -0.64 14.70 -22.49
CA LEU A 347 -1.08 14.07 -23.74
C LEU A 347 -0.77 14.89 -25.00
N GLU A 348 -0.67 16.21 -24.86
CA GLU A 348 -0.25 17.13 -25.94
C GLU A 348 1.26 17.02 -26.26
N HIS A 349 2.06 16.46 -25.30
CA HIS A 349 3.51 16.36 -25.42
C HIS A 349 4.03 14.92 -25.21
N PRO A 350 3.62 13.95 -26.05
CA PRO A 350 3.90 12.51 -25.81
C PRO A 350 5.40 12.16 -25.83
N SER A 351 6.22 12.86 -26.63
CA SER A 351 7.67 12.65 -26.63
C SER A 351 8.33 13.09 -25.32
N LEU A 352 7.90 14.20 -24.77
CA LEU A 352 8.35 14.70 -23.45
C LEU A 352 7.89 13.75 -22.35
N LEU A 353 6.66 13.25 -22.41
CA LEU A 353 6.13 12.27 -21.47
C LEU A 353 6.98 11.00 -21.45
N LYS A 354 7.35 10.48 -22.62
CA LYS A 354 8.21 9.30 -22.77
C LYS A 354 9.64 9.53 -22.26
N SER A 355 10.20 10.72 -22.42
CA SER A 355 11.48 11.07 -21.83
C SER A 355 11.40 11.10 -20.31
N LYS A 356 10.40 11.78 -19.76
CA LYS A 356 10.15 11.87 -18.31
C LYS A 356 9.92 10.50 -17.68
N SER A 357 9.23 9.57 -18.35
CA SER A 357 9.00 8.23 -17.77
C SER A 357 10.31 7.48 -17.50
N LYS A 358 11.32 7.63 -18.36
CA LYS A 358 12.66 7.05 -18.16
C LYS A 358 13.40 7.71 -16.98
N GLU A 359 13.31 9.02 -16.85
CA GLU A 359 13.90 9.76 -15.72
C GLU A 359 13.22 9.35 -14.40
N PHE A 360 11.89 9.23 -14.40
CA PHE A 360 11.10 8.81 -13.25
C PHE A 360 11.45 7.38 -12.82
N GLN A 361 11.57 6.47 -13.78
CA GLN A 361 12.01 5.10 -13.54
C GLN A 361 13.41 5.08 -12.90
N ALA A 362 14.37 5.80 -13.49
CA ALA A 362 15.74 5.86 -12.99
C ALA A 362 15.81 6.45 -11.57
N TYR A 363 15.02 7.48 -11.28
CA TYR A 363 14.93 8.03 -9.93
C TYR A 363 14.37 7.01 -8.93
N SER A 364 13.26 6.33 -9.27
CA SER A 364 12.65 5.31 -8.40
C SER A 364 13.62 4.17 -8.11
N LEU A 365 14.31 3.66 -9.12
CA LEU A 365 15.36 2.64 -8.97
C LEU A 365 16.50 3.09 -8.05
N LYS A 366 16.94 4.33 -8.18
CA LYS A 366 18.03 4.87 -7.37
C LYS A 366 17.62 5.06 -5.91
N HIS A 367 16.38 5.46 -5.64
CA HIS A 367 15.98 5.96 -4.32
C HIS A 367 15.17 4.95 -3.49
N TYR A 368 14.49 4.00 -4.11
CA TYR A 368 13.63 3.05 -3.42
C TYR A 368 14.03 1.60 -3.71
N SER A 369 14.34 0.85 -2.66
CA SER A 369 14.52 -0.61 -2.71
C SER A 369 14.18 -1.22 -1.37
N TRP A 370 13.82 -2.51 -1.37
CA TRP A 370 13.61 -3.26 -0.14
C TRP A 370 14.88 -3.35 0.71
N ASP A 371 16.05 -3.40 0.08
CA ASP A 371 17.33 -3.40 0.80
C ASP A 371 17.57 -2.08 1.54
N LYS A 372 17.32 -0.93 0.91
CA LYS A 372 17.42 0.38 1.59
C LYS A 372 16.46 0.49 2.76
N MET A 373 15.22 0.05 2.59
CA MET A 373 14.24 -0.01 3.68
C MET A 373 14.78 -0.86 4.82
N ALA A 374 15.16 -2.11 4.55
CA ALA A 374 15.67 -3.04 5.56
C ALA A 374 16.92 -2.52 6.26
N LYS A 375 17.84 -1.88 5.52
CA LYS A 375 19.02 -1.23 6.10
C LYS A 375 18.63 -0.12 7.09
N GLY A 376 17.62 0.69 6.76
CA GLY A 376 17.07 1.69 7.68
C GLY A 376 16.56 1.07 8.98
N TYR A 377 15.76 0.00 8.86
CA TYR A 377 15.28 -0.76 10.03
C TYR A 377 16.42 -1.36 10.84
N PHE A 378 17.38 -2.00 10.19
CA PHE A 378 18.51 -2.63 10.87
C PHE A 378 19.37 -1.61 11.61
N ASN A 379 19.68 -0.46 11.02
CA ASN A 379 20.39 0.63 11.67
C ASN A 379 19.66 1.11 12.91
N LEU A 380 18.32 1.31 12.84
CA LEU A 380 17.52 1.68 14.00
C LEU A 380 17.58 0.63 15.10
N PHE A 381 17.48 -0.66 14.76
CA PHE A 381 17.58 -1.75 15.72
C PHE A 381 18.96 -1.79 16.40
N GLN A 382 20.02 -1.55 15.63
CA GLN A 382 21.39 -1.47 16.18
C GLN A 382 21.52 -0.29 17.17
N HIS A 383 21.02 0.90 16.84
CA HIS A 383 21.05 2.06 17.74
C HIS A 383 20.26 1.81 19.02
N LEU A 384 19.15 1.10 18.97
CA LEU A 384 18.35 0.74 20.16
C LEU A 384 19.10 -0.24 21.08
N MET A 385 19.91 -1.14 20.49
CA MET A 385 20.68 -2.13 21.23
C MET A 385 22.00 -1.58 21.75
N HIS A 386 22.59 -0.62 21.04
CA HIS A 386 23.87 -0.01 21.38
C HIS A 386 23.77 1.52 21.25
N PRO A 387 23.11 2.20 22.23
CA PRO A 387 23.01 3.64 22.18
C PRO A 387 24.39 4.29 22.13
N PRO A 388 24.64 5.27 21.24
CA PRO A 388 25.89 5.98 21.23
C PRO A 388 26.09 6.70 22.57
N GLY A 389 27.16 6.41 23.31
CA GLY A 389 27.55 7.10 24.54
C GLY A 389 27.45 6.32 25.84
N VAL A 390 27.06 5.06 25.86
CA VAL A 390 27.20 4.18 27.02
C VAL A 390 28.41 3.26 26.77
N LYS A 391 29.59 3.75 27.08
CA LYS A 391 30.81 2.93 27.27
C LYS A 391 30.92 2.49 28.70
#